data_3e747d00351f64cec50895ce296c657c
#
_entry.id   3e747d00351f64cec50895ce296c657c
#
_cell.length_a   1.000
_cell.length_b   1.000
_cell.length_c   1.000
_cell.angle_alpha   90.00
_cell.angle_beta   90.00
_cell.angle_gamma   90.00
#
_symmetry.space_group_name_H-M   'P 1'
#
loop_
_entity.id
_entity.type
_entity.pdbx_description
1 polymer ?
#
loop_
_entity_poly.entity_id
_entity_poly.type
_entity_poly.pdbx_seq_one_letter_code
_entity_poly.pdbx_strand_id
1 'polypeptide(L)'
;LEFVLNKIRNYWGGMLDRGAVTFWEEFDPEAPVETQYDMYGDRFGKSLCHAWAASPIYFLAKYFMGLKFTGVGGKEFVVEPHTEFFDSFDCTLPVAEGQVHIVWDGNELKVEKTAHRLDL
;
A
#
# COMPACT_ATOMS: atom_id res chain seq x y z
N LEU A 1 -3.75 -1.80 14.61
CA LEU A 1 -3.19 -1.99 13.26
C LEU A 1 -3.47 -3.39 12.70
N GLU A 2 -3.39 -4.44 13.50
CA GLU A 2 -3.63 -5.83 13.06
C GLU A 2 -4.96 -6.01 12.32
N PHE A 3 -6.06 -5.46 12.85
CA PHE A 3 -7.36 -5.47 12.18
C PHE A 3 -7.31 -4.85 10.78
N VAL A 4 -6.62 -3.71 10.63
CA VAL A 4 -6.47 -3.01 9.33
C VAL A 4 -5.67 -3.86 8.37
N LEU A 5 -4.54 -4.44 8.82
CA LEU A 5 -3.71 -5.31 7.99
C LEU A 5 -4.47 -6.55 7.51
N ASN A 6 -5.25 -7.16 8.40
CA ASN A 6 -6.09 -8.31 8.04
C ASN A 6 -7.17 -7.94 7.00
N LYS A 7 -7.75 -6.73 7.10
CA LYS A 7 -8.66 -6.22 6.06
C LYS A 7 -7.96 -6.01 4.72
N ILE A 8 -6.76 -5.43 4.73
CA ILE A 8 -5.96 -5.26 3.51
C ILE A 8 -5.65 -6.63 2.88
N ARG A 9 -5.18 -7.59 3.65
CA ARG A 9 -4.90 -8.94 3.17
C ARG A 9 -6.13 -9.65 2.61
N ASN A 10 -7.27 -9.52 3.27
CA ASN A 10 -8.50 -10.21 2.86
C ASN A 10 -9.11 -9.61 1.58
N TYR A 11 -9.24 -8.28 1.50
CA TYR A 11 -9.90 -7.63 0.36
C TYR A 11 -8.94 -7.42 -0.81
N TRP A 12 -7.84 -6.70 -0.60
CA TRP A 12 -6.90 -6.41 -1.69
C TRP A 12 -6.01 -7.60 -2.01
N GLY A 13 -5.61 -8.39 -1.03
CA GLY A 13 -4.97 -9.69 -1.26
C GLY A 13 -5.88 -10.63 -2.04
N GLY A 14 -7.16 -10.69 -1.68
CA GLY A 14 -8.17 -11.45 -2.43
C GLY A 14 -8.35 -10.99 -3.88
N MET A 15 -8.26 -9.67 -4.15
CA MET A 15 -8.23 -9.17 -5.54
C MET A 15 -7.02 -9.72 -6.30
N LEU A 16 -5.83 -9.71 -5.68
CA LEU A 16 -4.59 -10.24 -6.29
C LEU A 16 -4.72 -11.74 -6.58
N ASP A 17 -5.28 -12.53 -5.66
CA ASP A 17 -5.51 -13.97 -5.83
C ASP A 17 -6.46 -14.26 -7.01
N ARG A 18 -7.34 -13.31 -7.36
CA ARG A 18 -8.25 -13.36 -8.51
C ARG A 18 -7.67 -12.71 -9.77
N GLY A 19 -6.39 -12.36 -9.79
CA GLY A 19 -5.66 -11.86 -10.95
C GLY A 19 -5.72 -10.35 -11.14
N ALA A 20 -6.07 -9.57 -10.12
CA ALA A 20 -6.01 -8.11 -10.19
C ALA A 20 -4.57 -7.63 -10.38
N VAL A 21 -4.40 -6.66 -11.28
CA VAL A 21 -3.15 -5.91 -11.48
C VAL A 21 -3.30 -4.43 -11.12
N THR A 22 -4.52 -4.04 -10.75
CA THR A 22 -4.91 -2.69 -10.36
C THR A 22 -5.88 -2.76 -9.19
N PHE A 23 -6.20 -1.63 -8.57
CA PHE A 23 -7.21 -1.55 -7.51
C PHE A 23 -8.62 -1.59 -8.11
N TRP A 24 -9.38 -2.64 -7.80
CA TRP A 24 -10.77 -2.75 -8.22
C TRP A 24 -11.68 -1.89 -7.35
N GLU A 25 -12.77 -1.40 -7.91
CA GLU A 25 -13.75 -0.54 -7.26
C GLU A 25 -14.40 -1.19 -6.04
N GLU A 26 -14.62 -2.49 -6.11
CA GLU A 26 -15.25 -3.28 -5.06
C GLU A 26 -14.75 -4.72 -5.14
N PHE A 27 -14.73 -5.41 -4.01
CA PHE A 27 -14.39 -6.81 -3.90
C PHE A 27 -15.18 -7.46 -2.76
N ASP A 28 -15.88 -8.54 -3.08
CA ASP A 28 -16.50 -9.42 -2.10
C ASP A 28 -15.76 -10.76 -2.10
N PRO A 29 -15.06 -11.12 -0.99
CA PRO A 29 -14.36 -12.40 -0.87
C PRO A 29 -15.29 -13.62 -1.02
N GLU A 30 -16.55 -13.48 -0.64
CA GLU A 30 -17.56 -14.56 -0.65
C GLU A 30 -18.29 -14.69 -1.99
N ALA A 31 -18.14 -13.68 -2.88
CA ALA A 31 -18.81 -13.73 -4.18
C ALA A 31 -18.21 -14.79 -5.10
N PRO A 32 -19.04 -15.47 -5.92
CA PRO A 32 -18.54 -16.38 -6.96
C PRO A 32 -17.59 -15.69 -7.92
N VAL A 33 -16.54 -16.42 -8.37
CA VAL A 33 -15.54 -15.87 -9.31
C VAL A 33 -16.18 -15.39 -10.62
N GLU A 34 -17.26 -16.04 -11.05
CA GLU A 34 -17.98 -15.71 -12.28
C GLU A 34 -18.64 -14.33 -12.23
N THR A 35 -18.90 -13.80 -11.02
CA THR A 35 -19.52 -12.48 -10.79
C THR A 35 -18.54 -11.41 -10.37
N GLN A 36 -17.25 -11.69 -10.36
CA GLN A 36 -16.23 -10.77 -9.83
C GLN A 36 -16.15 -9.40 -10.53
N TYR A 37 -16.70 -9.28 -11.73
CA TYR A 37 -16.73 -8.03 -12.49
C TYR A 37 -18.14 -7.41 -12.57
N ASP A 38 -19.14 -8.07 -11.97
CA ASP A 38 -20.51 -7.59 -11.98
C ASP A 38 -20.63 -6.34 -11.11
N MET A 39 -21.25 -5.30 -11.62
CA MET A 39 -21.61 -4.10 -10.87
C MET A 39 -22.69 -3.28 -11.59
N TYR A 40 -23.50 -2.56 -10.84
CA TYR A 40 -24.54 -1.68 -11.39
C TYR A 40 -25.54 -2.35 -12.34
N GLY A 41 -25.75 -3.66 -12.21
CA GLY A 41 -26.61 -4.43 -13.08
C GLY A 41 -25.98 -4.82 -14.43
N ASP A 42 -24.68 -4.60 -14.60
CA ASP A 42 -23.90 -5.01 -15.76
C ASP A 42 -22.84 -6.05 -15.35
N ARG A 43 -22.71 -7.11 -16.16
CA ARG A 43 -21.75 -8.20 -15.93
C ARG A 43 -20.27 -7.74 -15.93
N PHE A 44 -19.98 -6.63 -16.57
CA PHE A 44 -18.66 -6.03 -16.66
C PHE A 44 -18.65 -4.56 -16.22
N GLY A 45 -19.58 -4.18 -15.35
CA GLY A 45 -19.77 -2.81 -14.89
C GLY A 45 -18.72 -2.32 -13.89
N LYS A 46 -17.97 -3.23 -13.26
CA LYS A 46 -16.97 -2.88 -12.24
C LYS A 46 -15.78 -2.16 -12.84
N SER A 47 -15.38 -1.03 -12.26
CA SER A 47 -14.11 -0.39 -12.57
C SER A 47 -12.95 -1.23 -12.01
N LEU A 48 -12.03 -1.64 -12.87
CA LEU A 48 -10.85 -2.41 -12.47
C LEU A 48 -9.61 -1.55 -12.21
N CYS A 49 -9.71 -0.23 -12.39
CA CYS A 49 -8.69 0.74 -12.02
C CYS A 49 -9.34 1.93 -11.32
N HIS A 50 -9.58 1.79 -10.02
CA HIS A 50 -10.40 2.72 -9.25
C HIS A 50 -9.56 3.44 -8.19
N ALA A 51 -9.31 4.73 -8.36
CA ALA A 51 -8.41 5.51 -7.51
C ALA A 51 -8.82 5.50 -6.02
N TRP A 52 -10.11 5.53 -5.72
CA TRP A 52 -10.61 5.50 -4.34
C TRP A 52 -10.35 4.16 -3.62
N ALA A 53 -10.08 3.10 -4.35
CA ALA A 53 -9.70 1.82 -3.79
C ALA A 53 -8.21 1.72 -3.41
N ALA A 54 -7.39 2.76 -3.68
CA ALA A 54 -5.95 2.76 -3.43
C ALA A 54 -5.56 3.11 -1.98
N SER A 55 -6.50 3.14 -1.04
CA SER A 55 -6.25 3.43 0.38
C SER A 55 -5.17 2.58 1.05
N PRO A 56 -4.90 1.30 0.67
CA PRO A 56 -3.81 0.53 1.27
C PRO A 56 -2.44 1.20 1.13
N ILE A 57 -2.17 1.91 0.03
CA ILE A 57 -0.91 2.64 -0.17
C ILE A 57 -0.68 3.64 0.96
N TYR A 58 -1.72 4.42 1.31
CA TYR A 58 -1.66 5.38 2.40
C TYR A 58 -1.49 4.71 3.75
N PHE A 59 -2.27 3.65 4.03
CA PHE A 59 -2.20 2.95 5.31
C PHE A 59 -0.85 2.28 5.52
N LEU A 60 -0.32 1.60 4.50
CA LEU A 60 0.98 0.94 4.56
C LEU A 60 2.10 1.96 4.79
N ALA A 61 2.13 3.06 4.03
CA ALA A 61 3.16 4.08 4.18
C ALA A 61 3.10 4.79 5.54
N LYS A 62 1.92 5.27 5.94
CA LYS A 62 1.78 6.10 7.13
C LYS A 62 1.77 5.31 8.43
N TYR A 63 1.04 4.20 8.47
CA TYR A 63 0.78 3.50 9.72
C TYR A 63 1.64 2.25 9.92
N PHE A 64 2.05 1.58 8.86
CA PHE A 64 2.90 0.39 8.98
C PHE A 64 4.39 0.71 8.79
N MET A 65 4.74 1.50 7.77
CA MET A 65 6.12 1.99 7.60
C MET A 65 6.42 3.20 8.48
N GLY A 66 5.40 3.79 9.11
CA GLY A 66 5.54 4.87 10.08
C GLY A 66 6.10 6.16 9.48
N LEU A 67 5.89 6.42 8.18
CA LEU A 67 6.30 7.67 7.54
C LEU A 67 5.43 8.83 8.01
N LYS A 68 6.04 9.76 8.74
CA LYS A 68 5.38 10.96 9.27
C LYS A 68 6.15 12.20 8.82
N PHE A 69 5.48 13.09 8.10
CA PHE A 69 6.06 14.40 7.76
C PHE A 69 5.98 15.34 8.96
N THR A 70 7.11 15.92 9.33
CA THR A 70 7.25 16.79 10.52
C THR A 70 7.47 18.25 10.13
N GLY A 71 7.85 18.51 8.88
CA GLY A 71 8.09 19.86 8.34
C GLY A 71 7.17 20.25 7.18
N VAL A 72 7.17 21.53 6.86
CA VAL A 72 6.40 22.07 5.73
C VAL A 72 6.93 21.55 4.41
N GLY A 73 6.02 21.18 3.51
CA GLY A 73 6.38 20.68 2.17
C GLY A 73 6.98 19.28 2.14
N GLY A 74 6.90 18.53 3.26
CA GLY A 74 7.37 17.14 3.31
C GLY A 74 8.89 16.96 3.25
N LYS A 75 9.67 18.00 3.50
CA LYS A 75 11.15 17.95 3.48
C LYS A 75 11.71 17.24 4.71
N GLU A 76 11.04 17.41 5.84
CA GLU A 76 11.40 16.77 7.10
C GLU A 76 10.40 15.65 7.40
N PHE A 77 10.91 14.49 7.78
CA PHE A 77 10.10 13.33 8.12
C PHE A 77 10.84 12.40 9.07
N VAL A 78 10.08 11.57 9.77
CA VAL A 78 10.56 10.43 10.54
C VAL A 78 9.98 9.15 9.96
N VAL A 79 10.68 8.03 10.20
CA VAL A 79 10.27 6.69 9.78
C VAL A 79 10.37 5.78 11.00
N GLU A 80 9.25 5.21 11.40
CA GLU A 80 9.14 4.33 12.58
C GLU A 80 8.32 3.08 12.18
N PRO A 81 8.92 2.11 11.46
CA PRO A 81 8.21 0.94 10.97
C PRO A 81 7.74 0.02 12.10
N HIS A 82 6.55 -0.53 11.93
CA HIS A 82 5.97 -1.55 12.78
C HIS A 82 6.36 -2.94 12.28
N THR A 83 7.60 -3.37 12.60
CA THR A 83 8.16 -4.64 12.15
C THR A 83 7.43 -5.86 12.73
N GLU A 84 6.76 -5.70 13.88
CA GLU A 84 6.03 -6.75 14.58
C GLU A 84 4.86 -7.36 13.77
N PHE A 85 4.43 -6.71 12.68
CA PHE A 85 3.34 -7.20 11.83
C PHE A 85 3.82 -7.99 10.59
N PHE A 86 5.15 -8.08 10.39
CA PHE A 86 5.71 -8.63 9.15
C PHE A 86 6.92 -9.53 9.43
N ASP A 87 6.98 -10.66 8.76
CA ASP A 87 8.17 -11.52 8.76
C ASP A 87 9.34 -10.81 8.08
N SER A 88 9.08 -10.15 6.97
CA SER A 88 10.02 -9.30 6.25
C SER A 88 9.28 -8.32 5.33
N PHE A 89 9.95 -7.23 4.94
CA PHE A 89 9.51 -6.34 3.87
C PHE A 89 10.67 -5.56 3.26
N ASP A 90 10.46 -5.15 2.01
CA ASP A 90 11.29 -4.21 1.26
C ASP A 90 10.37 -3.14 0.67
N CYS A 91 10.55 -1.89 1.07
CA CYS A 91 9.64 -0.81 0.74
C CYS A 91 10.39 0.46 0.37
N THR A 92 10.01 1.07 -0.75
CA THR A 92 10.51 2.40 -1.15
C THR A 92 9.36 3.38 -1.16
N LEU A 93 9.50 4.48 -0.41
CA LEU A 93 8.49 5.52 -0.29
C LEU A 93 9.02 6.85 -0.84
N PRO A 94 8.23 7.57 -1.66
CA PRO A 94 8.61 8.89 -2.14
C PRO A 94 8.53 9.93 -1.03
N VAL A 95 9.47 10.84 -1.01
CA VAL A 95 9.51 12.03 -0.14
C VAL A 95 9.82 13.26 -0.99
N ALA A 96 9.74 14.49 -0.41
CA ALA A 96 9.83 15.73 -1.19
C ALA A 96 11.10 15.87 -2.03
N GLU A 97 12.25 15.36 -1.56
CA GLU A 97 13.56 15.52 -2.20
C GLU A 97 14.22 14.17 -2.53
N GLY A 98 13.39 13.13 -2.81
CA GLY A 98 13.94 11.82 -3.13
C GLY A 98 13.05 10.68 -2.69
N GLN A 99 13.66 9.68 -2.09
CA GLN A 99 12.94 8.51 -1.59
C GLN A 99 13.60 8.00 -0.30
N VAL A 100 12.83 7.29 0.50
CA VAL A 100 13.32 6.50 1.62
C VAL A 100 13.10 5.03 1.31
N HIS A 101 14.16 4.25 1.46
CA HIS A 101 14.15 2.79 1.29
C HIS A 101 14.23 2.16 2.68
N ILE A 102 13.30 1.26 2.98
CA ILE A 102 13.12 0.63 4.28
C ILE A 102 13.10 -0.88 4.08
N VAL A 103 14.04 -1.57 4.68
CA VAL A 103 14.14 -3.03 4.59
C VAL A 103 14.12 -3.63 5.98
N TRP A 104 13.27 -4.61 6.18
CA TRP A 104 13.23 -5.50 7.34
C TRP A 104 13.40 -6.93 6.86
N ASP A 105 14.43 -7.63 7.31
CA ASP A 105 14.73 -9.01 6.91
C ASP A 105 14.28 -10.06 7.95
N GLY A 106 13.53 -9.62 8.97
CA GLY A 106 13.10 -10.44 10.10
C GLY A 106 14.03 -10.36 11.31
N ASN A 107 15.18 -9.70 11.18
CA ASN A 107 16.17 -9.56 12.26
C ASN A 107 16.76 -8.14 12.32
N GLU A 108 17.04 -7.51 11.19
CA GLU A 108 17.64 -6.18 11.11
C GLU A 108 16.78 -5.22 10.29
N LEU A 109 16.60 -4.01 10.81
CA LEU A 109 15.92 -2.91 10.13
C LEU A 109 16.95 -1.96 9.53
N LYS A 110 16.86 -1.73 8.21
CA LYS A 110 17.67 -0.75 7.49
C LYS A 110 16.78 0.34 6.91
N VAL A 111 17.19 1.60 7.09
CA VAL A 111 16.48 2.78 6.55
C VAL A 111 17.50 3.66 5.84
N GLU A 112 17.34 3.83 4.55
CA GLU A 112 18.22 4.63 3.70
C GLU A 112 17.45 5.74 3.01
N LYS A 113 17.94 6.99 3.10
CA LYS A 113 17.40 8.14 2.37
C LYS A 113 18.29 8.43 1.16
N THR A 114 17.68 8.44 -0.03
CA THR A 114 18.34 8.84 -1.26
C THR A 114 17.73 10.14 -1.77
N ALA A 115 18.54 11.21 -1.86
CA ALA A 115 18.13 12.46 -2.47
C ALA A 115 18.16 12.34 -4.00
N HIS A 116 17.12 12.83 -4.69
CA HIS A 116 17.19 13.06 -6.12
C HIS A 116 17.98 14.34 -6.38
N ARG A 117 19.09 14.24 -7.09
CA ARG A 117 19.73 15.39 -7.67
C ARG A 117 18.89 15.83 -8.87
N LEU A 118 18.15 16.91 -8.73
CA LEU A 118 17.61 17.60 -9.89
C LEU A 118 18.80 18.28 -10.56
N ASP A 119 19.35 17.67 -11.60
CA ASP A 119 20.23 18.37 -12.54
C ASP A 119 19.31 19.30 -13.35
N LEU A 120 19.27 20.59 -12.93
CA LEU A 120 18.64 21.71 -13.65
C LEU A 120 19.59 22.22 -14.71
#